data_178af4d1b84ca87260f6662e2b7f16d0
#
_entry.id   178af4d1b84ca87260f6662e2b7f16d0
#
_cell.length_a   1.000
_cell.length_b   1.000
_cell.length_c   1.000
_cell.angle_alpha   90.00
_cell.angle_beta   90.00
_cell.angle_gamma   90.00
#
_symmetry.space_group_name_H-M   'P 1'
#
loop_
_entity.id
_entity.type
_entity.pdbx_description
1 polymer ?
#
loop_
_entity_poly.entity_id
_entity_poly.type
_entity_poly.pdbx_seq_one_letter_code
_entity_poly.pdbx_strand_id
1 'polypeptide(L)'
;MSTQQASLELMRFINGYQISQVIHVAASLGIADLLKDGPRPSAEVAEATGTHARSIYRLLHALASAGVVEEQADARFSLTDIGECLRSDSALAGRLG
;
A
#
# COMPACT_ATOMS: atom_id res chain seq x y z
N MET A 1 -8.18 -25.84 19.99
CA MET A 1 -7.93 -24.39 19.87
C MET A 1 -8.77 -23.68 20.92
N SER A 2 -8.15 -22.83 21.72
CA SER A 2 -8.88 -22.02 22.70
C SER A 2 -9.69 -20.93 22.00
N THR A 3 -10.68 -20.37 22.72
CA THR A 3 -11.47 -19.26 22.20
C THR A 3 -10.59 -18.06 21.83
N GLN A 4 -9.58 -17.79 22.67
CA GLN A 4 -8.66 -16.68 22.43
C GLN A 4 -7.83 -16.92 21.15
N GLN A 5 -7.33 -18.13 20.94
CA GLN A 5 -6.59 -18.48 19.74
C GLN A 5 -7.47 -18.39 18.50
N ALA A 6 -8.72 -18.83 18.59
CA ALA A 6 -9.68 -18.73 17.50
C ALA A 6 -9.95 -17.29 17.11
N SER A 7 -10.08 -16.39 18.10
CA SER A 7 -10.29 -14.97 17.87
C SER A 7 -9.10 -14.35 17.15
N LEU A 8 -7.87 -14.69 17.57
CA LEU A 8 -6.67 -14.19 16.93
C LEU A 8 -6.56 -14.67 15.48
N GLU A 9 -6.89 -15.93 15.21
CA GLU A 9 -6.88 -16.45 13.85
C GLU A 9 -7.91 -15.73 12.96
N LEU A 10 -9.10 -15.48 13.50
CA LEU A 10 -10.12 -14.74 12.76
C LEU A 10 -9.64 -13.33 12.40
N MET A 11 -9.01 -12.65 13.37
CA MET A 11 -8.46 -11.31 13.14
C MET A 11 -7.37 -11.33 12.05
N ARG A 12 -6.55 -12.37 12.01
CA ARG A 12 -5.52 -12.50 10.97
C ARG A 12 -6.15 -12.63 9.58
N PHE A 13 -7.23 -13.40 9.44
CA PHE A 13 -7.93 -13.52 8.16
C PHE A 13 -8.54 -12.19 7.73
N ILE A 14 -9.18 -11.49 8.67
CA ILE A 14 -9.78 -10.19 8.39
C ILE A 14 -8.71 -9.19 7.95
N ASN A 15 -7.60 -9.11 8.68
CA ASN A 15 -6.50 -8.20 8.38
C ASN A 15 -5.86 -8.55 7.03
N GLY A 16 -5.71 -9.83 6.72
CA GLY A 16 -5.19 -10.27 5.44
C GLY A 16 -6.07 -9.85 4.27
N TYR A 17 -7.38 -9.93 4.42
CA TYR A 17 -8.33 -9.48 3.42
C TYR A 17 -8.21 -7.96 3.20
N GLN A 18 -8.13 -7.18 4.28
CA GLN A 18 -8.00 -5.73 4.20
C GLN A 18 -6.70 -5.32 3.52
N ILE A 19 -5.59 -5.98 3.84
CA ILE A 19 -4.30 -5.71 3.20
C ILE A 19 -4.37 -6.01 1.71
N SER A 20 -4.98 -7.12 1.33
CA SER A 20 -5.16 -7.51 -0.06
C SER A 20 -5.94 -6.44 -0.84
N GLN A 21 -7.03 -5.93 -0.25
CA GLN A 21 -7.84 -4.88 -0.84
C GLN A 21 -7.03 -3.59 -1.04
N VAL A 22 -6.27 -3.20 -0.03
CA VAL A 22 -5.45 -1.99 -0.06
C VAL A 22 -4.39 -2.10 -1.16
N ILE A 23 -3.75 -3.25 -1.27
CA ILE A 23 -2.74 -3.51 -2.30
C ILE A 23 -3.37 -3.44 -3.70
N HIS A 24 -4.56 -4.02 -3.86
CA HIS A 24 -5.26 -4.00 -5.13
C HIS A 24 -5.60 -2.57 -5.57
N VAL A 25 -6.09 -1.75 -4.65
CA VAL A 25 -6.39 -0.34 -4.93
C VAL A 25 -5.10 0.41 -5.30
N ALA A 26 -4.03 0.18 -4.55
CA ALA A 26 -2.74 0.82 -4.83
C ALA A 26 -2.23 0.45 -6.23
N ALA A 27 -2.36 -0.81 -6.62
CA ALA A 27 -1.96 -1.28 -7.94
C ALA A 27 -2.81 -0.61 -9.03
N SER A 28 -4.12 -0.51 -8.82
CA SER A 28 -5.05 0.12 -9.77
C SER A 28 -4.75 1.59 -9.98
N LEU A 29 -4.31 2.30 -8.92
CA LEU A 29 -3.96 3.72 -9.00
C LEU A 29 -2.54 3.98 -9.50
N GLY A 30 -1.72 2.94 -9.64
CA GLY A 30 -0.34 3.11 -10.07
C GLY A 30 0.56 3.75 -9.02
N ILE A 31 0.28 3.54 -7.75
CA ILE A 31 1.02 4.17 -6.65
C ILE A 31 2.52 3.86 -6.72
N ALA A 32 2.88 2.59 -6.99
CA ALA A 32 4.28 2.20 -7.04
C ALA A 32 5.04 2.92 -8.14
N ASP A 33 4.41 3.09 -9.30
CA ASP A 33 5.05 3.82 -10.41
C ASP A 33 5.26 5.29 -10.07
N LEU A 34 4.36 5.90 -9.28
CA LEU A 34 4.52 7.28 -8.84
C LEU A 34 5.67 7.45 -7.85
N LEU A 35 5.98 6.41 -7.09
CA LEU A 35 7.02 6.45 -6.05
C LEU A 35 8.35 5.85 -6.51
N LYS A 36 8.43 5.34 -7.74
CA LYS A 36 9.63 4.63 -8.20
C LYS A 36 10.88 5.50 -8.29
N ASP A 37 10.71 6.80 -8.52
CA ASP A 37 11.82 7.72 -8.72
C ASP A 37 12.25 8.42 -7.44
N GLY A 38 11.61 8.11 -6.31
CA GLY A 38 11.98 8.66 -5.02
C GLY A 38 10.76 8.98 -4.15
N PRO A 39 11.01 9.39 -2.90
CA PRO A 39 9.92 9.69 -1.97
C PRO A 39 9.07 10.87 -2.43
N ARG A 40 7.77 10.78 -2.18
CA ARG A 40 6.82 11.85 -2.50
C ARG A 40 5.84 12.07 -1.33
N PRO A 41 5.43 13.32 -1.09
CA PRO A 41 4.37 13.58 -0.12
C PRO A 41 3.02 13.10 -0.64
N SER A 42 2.12 12.75 0.29
CA SER A 42 0.79 12.22 -0.08
C SER A 42 0.00 13.19 -0.95
N ALA A 43 0.16 14.49 -0.75
CA ALA A 43 -0.55 15.48 -1.56
C ALA A 43 -0.19 15.39 -3.04
N GLU A 44 1.08 15.15 -3.36
CA GLU A 44 1.51 14.97 -4.75
C GLU A 44 0.94 13.69 -5.37
N VAL A 45 0.90 12.63 -4.59
CA VAL A 45 0.32 11.35 -5.03
C VAL A 45 -1.17 11.52 -5.30
N ALA A 46 -1.88 12.24 -4.42
CA ALA A 46 -3.30 12.51 -4.61
C ALA A 46 -3.55 13.30 -5.89
N GLU A 47 -2.76 14.33 -6.13
CA GLU A 47 -2.87 15.14 -7.35
C GLU A 47 -2.62 14.31 -8.61
N ALA A 48 -1.57 13.51 -8.59
CA ALA A 48 -1.19 12.68 -9.74
C ALA A 48 -2.25 11.61 -10.06
N THR A 49 -2.97 11.12 -9.05
CA THR A 49 -4.00 10.09 -9.24
C THR A 49 -5.39 10.67 -9.42
N GLY A 50 -5.56 11.99 -9.27
CA GLY A 50 -6.87 12.63 -9.35
C GLY A 50 -7.80 12.23 -8.22
N THR A 51 -7.26 11.85 -7.06
CA THR A 51 -8.02 11.38 -5.92
C THR A 51 -7.96 12.35 -4.76
N HIS A 52 -8.84 12.12 -3.79
CA HIS A 52 -8.95 12.98 -2.62
C HIS A 52 -7.71 12.81 -1.72
N ALA A 53 -7.12 13.93 -1.30
CA ALA A 53 -5.87 13.92 -0.54
C ALA A 53 -5.96 13.10 0.75
N ARG A 54 -7.07 13.21 1.47
CA ARG A 54 -7.26 12.47 2.72
C ARG A 54 -7.34 10.96 2.49
N SER A 55 -7.99 10.57 1.41
CA SER A 55 -8.12 9.15 1.06
C SER A 55 -6.77 8.55 0.69
N ILE A 56 -5.95 9.28 -0.07
CA ILE A 56 -4.59 8.84 -0.41
C ILE A 56 -3.71 8.76 0.84
N TYR A 57 -3.82 9.73 1.73
CA TYR A 57 -3.06 9.71 2.99
C TYR A 57 -3.36 8.42 3.77
N ARG A 58 -4.65 8.08 3.90
CA ARG A 58 -5.07 6.85 4.57
C ARG A 58 -4.56 5.59 3.86
N LEU A 59 -4.64 5.57 2.53
CA LEU A 59 -4.15 4.46 1.74
C LEU A 59 -2.64 4.26 1.95
N LEU A 60 -1.87 5.35 1.89
CA LEU A 60 -0.41 5.28 2.08
C LEU A 60 -0.05 4.82 3.50
N HIS A 61 -0.81 5.25 4.50
CA HIS A 61 -0.60 4.78 5.87
C HIS A 61 -0.90 3.29 6.00
N ALA A 62 -1.96 2.81 5.37
CA ALA A 62 -2.29 1.38 5.37
C ALA A 62 -1.18 0.58 4.67
N LEU A 63 -0.67 1.08 3.55
CA LEU A 63 0.44 0.46 2.84
C LEU A 63 1.72 0.46 3.67
N ALA A 64 1.97 1.51 4.44
CA ALA A 64 3.11 1.57 5.34
C ALA A 64 2.99 0.52 6.45
N SER A 65 1.79 0.34 6.99
CA SER A 65 1.54 -0.69 8.01
C SER A 65 1.78 -2.10 7.46
N ALA A 66 1.54 -2.30 6.19
CA ALA A 66 1.76 -3.59 5.53
C ALA A 66 3.20 -3.77 5.05
N GLY A 67 4.05 -2.76 5.17
CA GLY A 67 5.44 -2.84 4.73
C GLY A 67 5.63 -2.63 3.23
N VAL A 68 4.63 -2.13 2.54
CA VAL A 68 4.69 -1.88 1.09
C VAL A 68 5.38 -0.55 0.79
N VAL A 69 5.11 0.46 1.62
CA VAL A 69 5.80 1.74 1.56
C VAL A 69 6.36 2.07 2.93
N GLU A 70 7.23 3.07 2.97
CA GLU A 70 7.83 3.56 4.20
C GLU A 70 7.60 5.06 4.28
N GLU A 71 7.12 5.53 5.44
CA GLU A 71 6.96 6.95 5.68
C GLU A 71 8.29 7.52 6.18
N GLN A 72 8.79 8.53 5.49
CA GLN A 72 10.02 9.21 5.86
C GLN A 72 9.74 10.27 6.93
N ALA A 73 10.80 10.74 7.60
CA ALA A 73 10.67 11.73 8.68
C ALA A 73 10.05 13.06 8.23
N ASP A 74 10.12 13.38 6.94
CA ASP A 74 9.58 14.61 6.36
C ASP A 74 8.18 14.42 5.75
N ALA A 75 7.46 13.39 6.17
CA ALA A 75 6.11 13.05 5.72
C ALA A 75 6.03 12.67 4.24
N ARG A 76 7.12 12.19 3.67
CA ARG A 76 7.14 11.62 2.32
C ARG A 76 7.05 10.11 2.41
N PHE A 77 6.54 9.50 1.36
CA PHE A 77 6.42 8.04 1.27
C PHE A 77 7.31 7.51 0.16
N SER A 78 7.99 6.41 0.43
CA SER A 78 8.85 5.74 -0.54
C SER A 78 8.53 4.25 -0.59
N LEU A 79 8.94 3.59 -1.69
CA LEU A 79 8.73 2.15 -1.83
C LEU A 79 9.73 1.38 -0.97
N THR A 80 9.26 0.29 -0.38
CA THR A 80 10.12 -0.75 0.20
C THR A 80 10.42 -1.78 -0.89
N ASP A 81 11.23 -2.78 -0.57
CA ASP A 81 11.48 -3.89 -1.49
C ASP A 81 10.20 -4.60 -1.87
N ILE A 82 9.27 -4.73 -0.92
CA ILE A 82 7.95 -5.30 -1.20
C ILE A 82 7.17 -4.42 -2.18
N GLY A 83 7.20 -3.11 -1.95
CA GLY A 83 6.50 -2.15 -2.80
C GLY A 83 7.04 -2.12 -4.24
N GLU A 84 8.34 -2.38 -4.41
CA GLU A 84 8.94 -2.44 -5.74
C GLU A 84 8.26 -3.50 -6.61
N CYS A 85 7.74 -4.56 -6.00
CA CYS A 85 7.03 -5.63 -6.72
C CYS A 85 5.71 -5.16 -7.35
N LEU A 86 5.17 -4.03 -6.92
CA LEU A 86 3.93 -3.47 -7.47
C LEU A 86 4.15 -2.55 -8.67
N ARG A 87 5.38 -2.27 -9.03
CA ARG A 87 5.67 -1.44 -10.20
C ARG A 87 5.19 -2.14 -11.47
N SER A 88 4.73 -1.36 -12.43
CA SER A 88 4.22 -1.91 -13.69
C SER A 88 5.28 -2.67 -14.50
N ASP A 89 6.56 -2.36 -14.24
CA ASP A 89 7.68 -3.04 -14.90
C ASP A 89 8.23 -4.23 -14.12
N SER A 90 7.55 -4.63 -13.02
CA SER A 90 7.97 -5.79 -12.23
C SER A 90 7.45 -7.09 -12.84
N ALA A 91 8.09 -8.21 -12.46
CA ALA A 91 7.69 -9.54 -12.94
C ALA A 91 6.29 -9.94 -12.45
N LEU A 92 5.81 -9.35 -11.34
CA LEU A 92 4.51 -9.65 -10.76
C LEU A 92 3.36 -8.80 -11.31
N ALA A 93 3.67 -7.74 -12.03
CA ALA A 93 2.65 -6.76 -12.45
C ALA A 93 1.52 -7.39 -13.24
N GLY A 94 1.84 -8.29 -14.16
CA GLY A 94 0.83 -8.96 -14.99
C GLY A 94 -0.06 -9.91 -14.21
N ARG A 95 0.36 -10.35 -13.02
CA ARG A 95 -0.43 -11.25 -12.18
C ARG A 95 -1.38 -10.49 -11.26
N LEU A 96 -1.07 -9.22 -10.98
CA LEU A 96 -1.88 -8.38 -10.10
C LEU A 96 -2.98 -7.63 -10.86
N GLY A 97 -2.79 -7.45 -12.13
CA GLY A 97 -3.75 -6.80 -13.00
C GLY A 97 -4.89 -7.72 -13.33
#